data_3dba82d8965ac4450f9b3a3dc9636bb1
#
_entry.id   3dba82d8965ac4450f9b3a3dc9636bb1
#
_cell.length_a   1.000
_cell.length_b   1.000
_cell.length_c   1.000
_cell.angle_alpha   90.00
_cell.angle_beta   90.00
_cell.angle_gamma   90.00
#
_symmetry.space_group_name_H-M   'P 1'
#
loop_
_entity.id
_entity.type
_entity.pdbx_description
1 polymer ?
#
loop_
_entity_poly.entity_id
_entity_poly.type
_entity_poly.pdbx_seq_one_letter_code
_entity_poly.pdbx_strand_id
1 'polypeptide(L)'
;MKKRITLVLLIILCTSIISGCTNLDYDKDGQTVYNYEDVKDTLIRFHVIANSDTDEDQSLKLKVRDEVINYLYPYLKDSDSIEKSRSILLENENKVKEIANKVITDNGYNYNVKIEL
;
A
#
# COMPACT_ATOMS: atom_id res chain seq x y z
N MET A 1 -18.99 -52.20 28.15
CA MET A 1 -18.78 -51.92 26.72
C MET A 1 -19.29 -50.54 26.28
N LYS A 2 -20.54 -50.18 26.61
CA LYS A 2 -21.11 -48.89 26.21
C LYS A 2 -20.25 -47.66 26.64
N LYS A 3 -19.76 -47.61 27.89
CA LYS A 3 -18.92 -46.51 28.39
C LYS A 3 -17.58 -46.39 27.65
N ARG A 4 -16.99 -47.49 27.22
CA ARG A 4 -15.72 -47.51 26.48
C ARG A 4 -15.93 -46.99 25.01
N ILE A 5 -17.04 -47.35 24.42
CA ILE A 5 -17.41 -46.85 23.07
C ILE A 5 -17.69 -45.38 23.09
N THR A 6 -18.35 -44.86 24.15
CA THR A 6 -18.62 -43.43 24.31
C THR A 6 -17.31 -42.63 24.49
N LEU A 7 -16.34 -43.19 25.22
CA LEU A 7 -15.05 -42.56 25.44
C LEU A 7 -14.23 -42.49 24.13
N VAL A 8 -14.24 -43.53 23.33
CA VAL A 8 -13.55 -43.58 22.02
C VAL A 8 -14.19 -42.60 21.05
N LEU A 9 -15.52 -42.49 21.03
CA LEU A 9 -16.26 -41.54 20.20
C LEU A 9 -15.93 -40.09 20.59
N LEU A 10 -15.79 -39.81 21.88
CA LEU A 10 -15.42 -38.48 22.39
C LEU A 10 -13.99 -38.07 21.99
N ILE A 11 -13.05 -39.04 21.99
CA ILE A 11 -11.65 -38.80 21.58
C ILE A 11 -11.58 -38.52 20.06
N ILE A 12 -12.35 -39.24 19.24
CA ILE A 12 -12.39 -39.03 17.79
C ILE A 12 -13.01 -37.65 17.47
N LEU A 13 -14.03 -37.24 18.22
CA LEU A 13 -14.65 -35.90 18.06
C LEU A 13 -13.67 -34.77 18.42
N CYS A 14 -12.86 -34.96 19.47
CA CYS A 14 -11.84 -33.96 19.85
C CYS A 14 -10.70 -33.82 18.85
N THR A 15 -10.31 -34.90 18.15
CA THR A 15 -9.21 -34.83 17.17
C THR A 15 -9.61 -34.15 15.86
N SER A 16 -10.89 -34.09 15.52
CA SER A 16 -11.39 -33.41 14.31
C SER A 16 -11.42 -31.88 14.40
N ILE A 17 -11.26 -31.31 15.60
CA ILE A 17 -11.28 -29.83 15.81
C ILE A 17 -9.91 -29.18 15.63
N ILE A 18 -8.82 -29.95 15.52
CA ILE A 18 -7.43 -29.45 15.47
C ILE A 18 -6.92 -29.18 14.05
N SER A 19 -7.72 -29.45 13.00
CA SER A 19 -7.27 -29.33 11.60
C SER A 19 -7.56 -27.96 10.96
N GLY A 20 -7.65 -26.89 11.74
CA GLY A 20 -7.91 -25.53 11.26
C GLY A 20 -6.78 -24.55 11.53
N CYS A 21 -5.51 -24.98 11.40
CA CYS A 21 -4.41 -24.02 11.38
C CYS A 21 -4.26 -23.48 9.95
N THR A 22 -4.87 -22.33 9.68
CA THR A 22 -4.42 -21.46 8.58
C THR A 22 -3.02 -20.99 8.97
N ASN A 23 -2.01 -21.34 8.18
CA ASN A 23 -0.67 -20.81 8.34
C ASN A 23 -0.70 -19.34 7.93
N LEU A 24 -0.98 -18.47 8.88
CA LEU A 24 -0.70 -17.05 8.79
C LEU A 24 0.74 -16.87 9.31
N ASP A 25 1.65 -16.51 8.44
CA ASP A 25 2.98 -16.11 8.82
C ASP A 25 2.91 -14.76 9.55
N TYR A 26 3.30 -14.75 10.83
CA TYR A 26 3.42 -13.54 11.64
C TYR A 26 4.89 -13.24 11.86
N ASP A 27 5.26 -11.98 11.85
CA ASP A 27 6.57 -11.54 12.31
C ASP A 27 6.69 -11.63 13.85
N LYS A 28 7.87 -11.30 14.38
CA LYS A 28 8.13 -11.35 15.82
C LYS A 28 7.26 -10.40 16.66
N ASP A 29 6.66 -9.42 16.02
CA ASP A 29 5.80 -8.42 16.65
C ASP A 29 4.29 -8.75 16.48
N GLY A 30 3.97 -9.93 15.93
CA GLY A 30 2.59 -10.39 15.74
C GLY A 30 1.83 -9.70 14.61
N GLN A 31 2.54 -9.08 13.67
CA GLN A 31 1.96 -8.49 12.48
C GLN A 31 1.91 -9.51 11.33
N THR A 32 0.88 -9.45 10.50
CA THR A 32 0.79 -10.26 9.29
C THR A 32 1.90 -9.87 8.31
N VAL A 33 2.77 -10.83 8.00
CA VAL A 33 3.81 -10.63 6.98
C VAL A 33 3.21 -10.94 5.62
N TYR A 34 3.05 -9.92 4.79
CA TYR A 34 2.65 -10.08 3.41
C TYR A 34 3.89 -10.40 2.55
N ASN A 35 3.83 -11.47 1.78
CA ASN A 35 4.85 -11.75 0.78
C ASN A 35 4.73 -10.72 -0.35
N TYR A 36 5.86 -10.21 -0.84
CA TYR A 36 5.89 -9.26 -1.96
C TYR A 36 5.15 -9.77 -3.20
N GLU A 37 5.25 -11.06 -3.49
CA GLU A 37 4.57 -11.68 -4.64
C GLU A 37 3.04 -11.64 -4.51
N ASP A 38 2.51 -11.74 -3.28
CA ASP A 38 1.07 -11.76 -3.03
C ASP A 38 0.43 -10.37 -3.15
N VAL A 39 1.22 -9.30 -2.97
CA VAL A 39 0.70 -7.93 -2.95
C VAL A 39 1.15 -7.07 -4.12
N LYS A 40 2.12 -7.51 -4.92
CA LYS A 40 2.69 -6.71 -6.02
C LYS A 40 1.65 -6.21 -7.04
N ASP A 41 0.64 -7.02 -7.31
CA ASP A 41 -0.41 -6.71 -8.28
C ASP A 41 -1.58 -5.92 -7.65
N THR A 42 -1.55 -5.73 -6.31
CA THR A 42 -2.57 -5.01 -5.55
C THR A 42 -2.10 -3.62 -5.09
N LEU A 43 -0.88 -3.22 -5.43
CA LEU A 43 -0.29 -1.95 -5.02
C LEU A 43 -0.16 -0.97 -6.18
N ILE A 44 -0.61 0.26 -5.96
CA ILE A 44 -0.24 1.40 -6.81
C ILE A 44 1.03 2.01 -6.22
N ARG A 45 2.09 2.08 -7.03
CA ARG A 45 3.36 2.69 -6.65
C ARG A 45 3.41 4.13 -7.12
N PHE A 46 3.77 5.02 -6.21
CA PHE A 46 4.01 6.42 -6.51
C PHE A 46 5.52 6.69 -6.63
N HIS A 47 5.94 7.13 -7.80
CA HIS A 47 7.32 7.49 -8.07
C HIS A 47 7.42 8.93 -8.53
N VAL A 48 8.36 9.69 -7.97
CA VAL A 48 8.75 10.99 -8.49
C VAL A 48 10.16 10.88 -9.04
N ILE A 49 10.34 11.23 -10.30
CA ILE A 49 11.63 11.21 -10.98
C ILE A 49 12.14 12.65 -11.02
N ALA A 50 13.36 12.87 -10.51
CA ALA A 50 14.01 14.16 -10.55
C ALA A 50 14.48 14.51 -11.96
N ASN A 51 14.66 15.81 -12.24
CA ASN A 51 15.18 16.29 -13.52
C ASN A 51 16.64 15.84 -13.78
N SER A 52 17.44 15.69 -12.72
CA SER A 52 18.82 15.17 -12.78
C SER A 52 19.22 14.50 -11.46
N ASP A 53 20.44 13.97 -11.39
CA ASP A 53 21.01 13.33 -10.21
C ASP A 53 21.75 14.31 -9.28
N THR A 54 21.63 15.63 -9.51
CA THR A 54 22.19 16.64 -8.60
C THR A 54 21.46 16.64 -7.26
N ASP A 55 22.17 17.07 -6.21
CA ASP A 55 21.60 17.12 -4.84
C ASP A 55 20.40 18.06 -4.79
N GLU A 56 20.41 19.17 -5.53
CA GLU A 56 19.33 20.14 -5.63
C GLU A 56 18.08 19.49 -6.25
N ASP A 57 18.21 18.80 -7.37
CA ASP A 57 17.09 18.15 -8.05
C ASP A 57 16.55 16.96 -7.25
N GLN A 58 17.41 16.22 -6.57
CA GLN A 58 16.98 15.16 -5.65
C GLN A 58 16.25 15.73 -4.43
N SER A 59 16.69 16.85 -3.90
CA SER A 59 16.01 17.56 -2.79
C SER A 59 14.64 18.09 -3.24
N LEU A 60 14.56 18.70 -4.43
CA LEU A 60 13.31 19.19 -5.00
C LEU A 60 12.31 18.05 -5.22
N LYS A 61 12.77 16.92 -5.75
CA LYS A 61 11.96 15.69 -5.91
C LYS A 61 11.28 15.28 -4.60
N LEU A 62 12.00 15.30 -3.48
CA LEU A 62 11.45 14.93 -2.19
C LEU A 62 10.38 15.92 -1.71
N LYS A 63 10.56 17.21 -1.95
CA LYS A 63 9.55 18.23 -1.62
C LYS A 63 8.27 18.05 -2.44
N VAL A 64 8.40 17.80 -3.74
CA VAL A 64 7.26 17.51 -4.62
C VAL A 64 6.52 16.27 -4.15
N ARG A 65 7.25 15.18 -3.85
CA ARG A 65 6.68 13.94 -3.33
C ARG A 65 5.85 14.18 -2.07
N ASP A 66 6.42 14.88 -1.11
CA ASP A 66 5.81 15.09 0.20
C ASP A 66 4.52 15.92 0.08
N GLU A 67 4.50 16.98 -0.71
CA GLU A 67 3.31 17.80 -0.94
C GLU A 67 2.22 17.03 -1.69
N VAL A 68 2.56 16.23 -2.71
CA VAL A 68 1.60 15.40 -3.43
C VAL A 68 1.01 14.32 -2.52
N ILE A 69 1.83 13.65 -1.69
CA ILE A 69 1.36 12.65 -0.72
C ILE A 69 0.43 13.29 0.30
N ASN A 70 0.79 14.44 0.86
CA ASN A 70 -0.04 15.18 1.82
C ASN A 70 -1.42 15.50 1.23
N TYR A 71 -1.46 15.90 -0.03
CA TYR A 71 -2.72 16.19 -0.71
C TYR A 71 -3.55 14.92 -0.97
N LEU A 72 -2.93 13.85 -1.46
CA LEU A 72 -3.64 12.63 -1.86
C LEU A 72 -4.05 11.75 -0.68
N TYR A 73 -3.33 11.80 0.43
CA TYR A 73 -3.56 10.92 1.58
C TYR A 73 -5.02 10.90 2.07
N PRO A 74 -5.73 12.05 2.27
CA PRO A 74 -7.11 12.04 2.73
C PRO A 74 -8.07 11.31 1.79
N TYR A 75 -7.78 11.29 0.48
CA TYR A 75 -8.61 10.63 -0.53
C TYR A 75 -8.33 9.14 -0.64
N LEU A 76 -7.07 8.73 -0.40
CA LEU A 76 -6.62 7.35 -0.59
C LEU A 76 -6.69 6.49 0.67
N LYS A 77 -6.64 7.09 1.87
CA LYS A 77 -6.58 6.36 3.15
C LYS A 77 -7.74 5.36 3.37
N ASP A 78 -8.91 5.65 2.82
CA ASP A 78 -10.12 4.83 2.95
C ASP A 78 -10.43 4.07 1.65
N SER A 79 -9.48 4.00 0.72
CA SER A 79 -9.65 3.26 -0.53
C SER A 79 -9.48 1.77 -0.28
N ASP A 80 -10.47 0.98 -0.67
CA ASP A 80 -10.60 -0.45 -0.42
C ASP A 80 -10.26 -1.31 -1.64
N SER A 81 -9.93 -0.69 -2.77
CA SER A 81 -9.55 -1.37 -4.01
C SER A 81 -8.57 -0.57 -4.86
N ILE A 82 -7.83 -1.26 -5.72
CA ILE A 82 -6.89 -0.64 -6.65
C ILE A 82 -7.63 0.19 -7.71
N GLU A 83 -8.79 -0.27 -8.15
CA GLU A 83 -9.64 0.42 -9.12
C GLU A 83 -10.12 1.75 -8.56
N LYS A 84 -10.57 1.76 -7.31
CA LYS A 84 -11.00 2.99 -6.61
C LYS A 84 -9.83 3.95 -6.43
N SER A 85 -8.66 3.45 -6.00
CA SER A 85 -7.45 4.26 -5.88
C SER A 85 -7.04 4.86 -7.21
N ARG A 86 -7.11 4.10 -8.31
CA ARG A 86 -6.82 4.58 -9.67
C ARG A 86 -7.79 5.67 -10.11
N SER A 87 -9.10 5.51 -9.85
CA SER A 87 -10.11 6.53 -10.15
C SER A 87 -9.83 7.82 -9.41
N ILE A 88 -9.52 7.75 -8.11
CA ILE A 88 -9.14 8.90 -7.29
C ILE A 88 -7.93 9.62 -7.87
N LEU A 89 -6.90 8.88 -8.29
CA LEU A 89 -5.69 9.47 -8.89
C LEU A 89 -6.01 10.19 -10.21
N LEU A 90 -6.81 9.57 -11.08
CA LEU A 90 -7.23 10.18 -12.35
C LEU A 90 -8.05 11.46 -12.15
N GLU A 91 -8.98 11.44 -11.21
CA GLU A 91 -9.80 12.61 -10.87
C GLU A 91 -8.98 13.79 -10.32
N ASN A 92 -7.89 13.48 -9.63
CA ASN A 92 -7.01 14.47 -8.99
C ASN A 92 -5.75 14.80 -9.81
N GLU A 93 -5.55 14.24 -10.99
CA GLU A 93 -4.34 14.41 -11.79
C GLU A 93 -3.97 15.88 -12.03
N ASN A 94 -4.96 16.69 -12.43
CA ASN A 94 -4.72 18.12 -12.68
C ASN A 94 -4.28 18.86 -11.41
N LYS A 95 -4.86 18.51 -10.25
CA LYS A 95 -4.50 19.14 -8.99
C LYS A 95 -3.12 18.70 -8.50
N VAL A 96 -2.78 17.45 -8.69
CA VAL A 96 -1.41 16.93 -8.42
C VAL A 96 -0.39 17.66 -9.28
N LYS A 97 -0.69 17.87 -10.57
CA LYS A 97 0.18 18.62 -11.48
C LYS A 97 0.35 20.08 -11.05
N GLU A 98 -0.73 20.73 -10.62
CA GLU A 98 -0.71 22.10 -10.08
C GLU A 98 0.17 22.20 -8.83
N ILE A 99 0.01 21.28 -7.87
CA ILE A 99 0.81 21.22 -6.65
C ILE A 99 2.29 21.03 -6.98
N ALA A 100 2.62 20.07 -7.84
CA ALA A 100 3.99 19.81 -8.25
C ALA A 100 4.63 21.05 -8.92
N ASN A 101 3.93 21.70 -9.85
CA ASN A 101 4.40 22.93 -10.49
C ASN A 101 4.60 24.07 -9.49
N LYS A 102 3.70 24.19 -8.52
CA LYS A 102 3.83 25.21 -7.46
C LYS A 102 5.10 24.99 -6.64
N VAL A 103 5.36 23.77 -6.19
CA VAL A 103 6.58 23.44 -5.43
C VAL A 103 7.83 23.76 -6.25
N ILE A 104 7.85 23.40 -7.53
CA ILE A 104 8.97 23.65 -8.44
C ILE A 104 9.22 25.16 -8.55
N THR A 105 8.18 25.94 -8.82
CA THR A 105 8.29 27.40 -8.98
C THR A 105 8.67 28.10 -7.68
N ASP A 106 8.08 27.70 -6.55
CA ASP A 106 8.38 28.28 -5.24
C ASP A 106 9.84 28.04 -4.80
N ASN A 107 10.48 26.99 -5.33
CA ASN A 107 11.91 26.71 -5.11
C ASN A 107 12.83 27.31 -6.20
N GLY A 108 12.30 28.13 -7.10
CA GLY A 108 13.10 28.87 -8.10
C GLY A 108 13.45 28.10 -9.37
N TYR A 109 12.77 26.98 -9.60
CA TYR A 109 12.99 26.16 -10.81
C TYR A 109 11.87 26.37 -11.84
N ASN A 110 12.13 25.98 -13.07
CA ASN A 110 11.17 26.06 -14.19
C ASN A 110 11.16 24.72 -14.96
N TYR A 111 10.83 23.64 -14.25
CA TYR A 111 10.73 22.31 -14.84
C TYR A 111 9.27 21.99 -15.22
N ASN A 112 9.12 21.19 -16.26
CA ASN A 112 7.80 20.67 -16.65
C ASN A 112 7.46 19.41 -15.88
N VAL A 113 6.20 19.33 -15.44
CA VAL A 113 5.65 18.13 -14.77
C VAL A 113 4.92 17.27 -15.80
N LYS A 114 5.28 15.99 -15.85
CA LYS A 114 4.55 14.95 -16.58
C LYS A 114 4.05 13.92 -15.56
N ILE A 115 2.81 13.50 -15.71
CA ILE A 115 2.18 12.45 -14.91
C ILE A 115 1.90 11.28 -15.85
N GLU A 116 2.21 10.08 -15.40
CA GLU A 116 1.92 8.80 -16.10
C GLU A 116 1.26 7.86 -15.09
N LEU A 117 0.14 7.21 -15.48
CA LEU A 117 -0.64 6.27 -14.67
C LEU A 117 -0.73 4.90 -15.33
#